data_f6e13eaeaac78dc6789122fedede5cbd
#
_entry.id   f6e13eaeaac78dc6789122fedede5cbd
#
_cell.length_a   1.000
_cell.length_b   1.000
_cell.length_c   1.000
_cell.angle_alpha   90.00
_cell.angle_beta   90.00
_cell.angle_gamma   90.00
#
_symmetry.space_group_name_H-M   'P 1'
#
loop_
_entity.id
_entity.type
_entity.pdbx_description
1 polymer ?
#
loop_
_entity_poly.entity_id
_entity_poly.type
_entity_poly.pdbx_seq_one_letter_code
_entity_poly.pdbx_strand_id
1 'polypeptide(L)'
;GHDYEQITSALLEIVHAEDTQGRPGCVWFKTRKGRGYGIFDAASHGKSHGRNSDGFWACREAFASKYGVTFEGHGDTTDPGEDGCREQSRGWFETVFSVLRDTDGLAEYVANTLLGLGESIPAKPEGLRLDPAENMHEDRSWLDQLPEELFLPVGAKAANKDGFAKFGSWVNSLAKERMGRPLVLACSADLADSTAISGFAKDFGDKKSFGWYERNSNTEGSLLPQQITEFTNAGLVVGAATVNMSATPEDAFMGYWGACSTYGSFSYLKYGMMRLFSQLAQDCELKVGKVIWVAGHSGPETAEDSRTHFGIFSPVVTQLFPEGHVINLRPWEHNEVAPALAAALKTDVPIIALHLTRPGVVIPDRKALG
;
A
#
# COMPACT_ATOMS: atom_id res chain seq x y z
N GLY A 1 7.57 -28.61 -7.81
CA GLY A 1 6.99 -27.31 -7.49
C GLY A 1 5.47 -27.29 -7.37
N HIS A 2 4.80 -28.44 -7.61
CA HIS A 2 3.34 -28.58 -7.49
C HIS A 2 2.93 -29.72 -6.53
N ASP A 3 3.87 -30.24 -5.82
CA ASP A 3 3.66 -31.27 -4.82
C ASP A 3 3.34 -30.58 -3.47
N TYR A 4 2.13 -30.79 -2.97
CA TYR A 4 1.67 -30.12 -1.75
C TYR A 4 2.43 -30.55 -0.52
N GLU A 5 2.91 -31.79 -0.45
CA GLU A 5 3.71 -32.26 0.67
C GLU A 5 5.07 -31.54 0.72
N GLN A 6 5.75 -31.43 -0.43
CA GLN A 6 6.99 -30.68 -0.53
C GLN A 6 6.80 -29.17 -0.25
N ILE A 7 5.69 -28.59 -0.74
CA ILE A 7 5.36 -27.17 -0.48
C ILE A 7 5.16 -26.96 1.02
N THR A 8 4.36 -27.81 1.64
CA THR A 8 4.05 -27.70 3.07
C THR A 8 5.30 -27.90 3.92
N SER A 9 6.10 -28.93 3.63
CA SER A 9 7.36 -29.18 4.35
C SER A 9 8.32 -28.01 4.25
N ALA A 10 8.51 -27.44 3.06
CA ALA A 10 9.42 -26.31 2.87
C ALA A 10 8.93 -25.03 3.58
N LEU A 11 7.63 -24.79 3.64
CA LEU A 11 7.04 -23.66 4.36
C LEU A 11 7.18 -23.85 5.88
N LEU A 12 6.85 -25.05 6.39
CA LEU A 12 6.97 -25.37 7.81
C LEU A 12 8.42 -25.29 8.30
N GLU A 13 9.39 -25.73 7.48
CA GLU A 13 10.80 -25.61 7.81
C GLU A 13 11.21 -24.15 8.05
N ILE A 14 10.72 -23.20 7.25
CA ILE A 14 11.00 -21.78 7.45
C ILE A 14 10.24 -21.20 8.64
N VAL A 15 8.96 -21.54 8.78
CA VAL A 15 8.10 -20.98 9.85
C VAL A 15 8.57 -21.45 11.23
N HIS A 16 9.03 -22.68 11.33
CA HIS A 16 9.48 -23.28 12.58
C HIS A 16 11.01 -23.30 12.78
N ALA A 17 11.75 -22.59 11.92
CA ALA A 17 13.20 -22.47 12.09
C ALA A 17 13.52 -21.77 13.42
N GLU A 18 14.06 -22.53 14.39
CA GLU A 18 14.38 -22.03 15.74
C GLU A 18 15.54 -21.02 15.75
N ASP A 19 16.47 -21.12 14.82
CA ASP A 19 17.63 -20.23 14.71
C ASP A 19 17.86 -19.78 13.27
N THR A 20 17.28 -18.66 12.92
CA THR A 20 17.53 -18.00 11.63
C THR A 20 18.77 -17.11 11.67
N GLN A 21 19.40 -16.91 12.84
CA GLN A 21 20.49 -15.92 13.03
C GLN A 21 20.12 -14.53 12.49
N GLY A 22 18.83 -14.17 12.55
CA GLY A 22 18.32 -12.94 11.99
C GLY A 22 18.26 -12.89 10.45
N ARG A 23 18.50 -14.01 9.77
CA ARG A 23 18.40 -14.10 8.30
C ARG A 23 16.97 -14.39 7.88
N PRO A 24 16.46 -13.72 6.84
CA PRO A 24 15.15 -14.04 6.28
C PRO A 24 15.17 -15.40 5.60
N GLY A 25 14.09 -16.19 5.78
CA GLY A 25 13.88 -17.42 5.04
C GLY A 25 13.30 -17.14 3.64
N CYS A 26 13.67 -17.97 2.67
CA CYS A 26 13.15 -17.88 1.32
C CYS A 26 12.87 -19.28 0.76
N VAL A 27 11.65 -19.50 0.24
CA VAL A 27 11.31 -20.73 -0.48
C VAL A 27 11.15 -20.41 -1.96
N TRP A 28 11.89 -21.12 -2.80
CA TRP A 28 11.76 -21.02 -4.24
C TRP A 28 10.95 -22.18 -4.82
N PHE A 29 9.74 -21.89 -5.27
CA PHE A 29 8.87 -22.86 -5.92
C PHE A 29 9.10 -22.88 -7.43
N LYS A 30 9.63 -23.97 -7.97
CA LYS A 30 9.72 -24.19 -9.42
C LYS A 30 8.36 -24.63 -9.94
N THR A 31 7.55 -23.67 -10.36
CA THR A 31 6.21 -23.91 -10.88
C THR A 31 6.12 -23.62 -12.37
N ARG A 32 5.08 -24.09 -13.02
CA ARG A 32 4.78 -23.80 -14.42
C ARG A 32 3.43 -23.10 -14.52
N LYS A 33 3.41 -21.95 -15.17
CA LYS A 33 2.18 -21.19 -15.43
C LYS A 33 1.22 -22.03 -16.29
N GLY A 34 -0.07 -22.05 -15.94
CA GLY A 34 -1.10 -22.76 -16.70
C GLY A 34 -1.32 -24.22 -16.30
N ARG A 35 -0.77 -24.67 -15.17
CA ARG A 35 -1.04 -26.01 -14.66
C ARG A 35 -2.55 -26.19 -14.38
N GLY A 36 -3.10 -27.30 -14.87
CA GLY A 36 -4.53 -27.59 -14.78
C GLY A 36 -5.40 -26.83 -15.79
N TYR A 37 -4.80 -25.90 -16.53
CA TYR A 37 -5.51 -25.10 -17.52
C TYR A 37 -5.33 -25.61 -18.96
N GLY A 38 -4.36 -26.49 -19.20
CA GLY A 38 -4.09 -27.09 -20.53
C GLY A 38 -3.34 -26.19 -21.52
N ILE A 39 -3.17 -24.90 -21.22
CA ILE A 39 -2.34 -23.96 -21.96
C ILE A 39 -1.26 -23.44 -21.03
N PHE A 40 0.00 -23.45 -21.45
CA PHE A 40 1.14 -23.24 -20.57
C PHE A 40 1.98 -22.02 -20.95
N ASP A 41 2.68 -21.49 -19.94
CA ASP A 41 3.71 -20.45 -20.06
C ASP A 41 3.19 -19.19 -20.77
N ALA A 42 3.94 -18.64 -21.72
CA ALA A 42 3.54 -17.43 -22.43
C ALA A 42 2.23 -17.62 -23.23
N ALA A 43 1.96 -18.83 -23.73
CA ALA A 43 0.74 -19.12 -24.47
C ALA A 43 -0.54 -19.07 -23.62
N SER A 44 -0.43 -19.17 -22.27
CA SER A 44 -1.57 -19.04 -21.37
C SER A 44 -1.92 -17.59 -21.01
N HIS A 45 -1.10 -16.63 -21.42
CA HIS A 45 -1.32 -15.23 -21.08
C HIS A 45 -2.46 -14.63 -21.90
N GLY A 46 -3.49 -14.15 -21.22
CA GLY A 46 -4.63 -13.51 -21.86
C GLY A 46 -5.50 -14.44 -22.72
N LYS A 47 -5.27 -15.76 -22.69
CA LYS A 47 -6.11 -16.72 -23.40
C LYS A 47 -7.08 -17.41 -22.45
N SER A 48 -8.35 -17.32 -22.77
CA SER A 48 -9.42 -18.10 -22.13
C SER A 48 -9.84 -19.23 -23.05
N HIS A 49 -10.30 -20.34 -22.46
CA HIS A 49 -11.10 -21.29 -23.20
C HIS A 49 -12.48 -20.68 -23.47
N GLY A 50 -13.01 -20.85 -24.67
CA GLY A 50 -14.39 -20.51 -24.94
C GLY A 50 -15.32 -21.27 -23.97
N ARG A 51 -16.38 -20.62 -23.51
CA ARG A 51 -17.36 -21.24 -22.61
C ARG A 51 -17.88 -22.54 -23.23
N ASN A 52 -17.91 -23.60 -22.44
CA ASN A 52 -18.34 -24.94 -22.84
C ASN A 52 -17.53 -25.60 -24.00
N SER A 53 -16.35 -25.06 -24.34
CA SER A 53 -15.45 -25.74 -25.28
C SER A 53 -14.77 -26.96 -24.64
N ASP A 54 -14.20 -27.85 -25.48
CA ASP A 54 -13.46 -29.02 -25.01
C ASP A 54 -12.38 -28.65 -23.96
N GLY A 55 -11.58 -27.62 -24.25
CA GLY A 55 -10.55 -27.14 -23.33
C GLY A 55 -11.12 -26.61 -22.00
N PHE A 56 -12.27 -25.99 -22.06
CA PHE A 56 -12.99 -25.51 -20.88
C PHE A 56 -13.45 -26.68 -19.98
N TRP A 57 -13.98 -27.73 -20.55
CA TRP A 57 -14.38 -28.93 -19.80
C TRP A 57 -13.18 -29.75 -19.33
N ALA A 58 -12.14 -29.88 -20.15
CA ALA A 58 -10.91 -30.58 -19.76
C ALA A 58 -10.26 -30.02 -18.50
N CYS A 59 -10.37 -28.72 -18.24
CA CYS A 59 -9.86 -28.10 -17.01
C CYS A 59 -10.57 -28.59 -15.73
N ARG A 60 -11.79 -29.14 -15.85
CA ARG A 60 -12.64 -29.58 -14.73
C ARG A 60 -12.59 -31.08 -14.52
N GLU A 61 -12.17 -31.82 -15.53
CA GLU A 61 -12.16 -33.27 -15.56
C GLU A 61 -11.39 -33.89 -14.40
N ALA A 62 -10.22 -33.31 -14.06
CA ALA A 62 -9.41 -33.81 -12.96
C ALA A 62 -10.12 -33.75 -11.61
N PHE A 63 -10.89 -32.68 -11.38
CA PHE A 63 -11.70 -32.53 -10.15
C PHE A 63 -12.92 -33.47 -10.20
N ALA A 64 -13.64 -33.47 -11.31
CA ALA A 64 -14.82 -34.30 -11.51
C ALA A 64 -14.50 -35.79 -11.28
N SER A 65 -13.45 -36.28 -11.94
CA SER A 65 -12.99 -37.67 -11.80
C SER A 65 -12.50 -37.99 -10.38
N LYS A 66 -11.77 -37.08 -9.74
CA LYS A 66 -11.24 -37.31 -8.39
C LYS A 66 -12.34 -37.45 -7.35
N TYR A 67 -13.39 -36.66 -7.45
CA TYR A 67 -14.46 -36.61 -6.44
C TYR A 67 -15.76 -37.27 -6.88
N GLY A 68 -15.81 -37.85 -8.09
CA GLY A 68 -16.99 -38.56 -8.59
C GLY A 68 -18.20 -37.64 -8.83
N VAL A 69 -17.95 -36.38 -9.19
CA VAL A 69 -19.00 -35.37 -9.42
C VAL A 69 -19.12 -35.01 -10.89
N THR A 70 -20.26 -34.46 -11.27
CA THR A 70 -20.50 -33.91 -12.61
C THR A 70 -20.88 -32.45 -12.49
N PHE A 71 -20.22 -31.60 -13.25
CA PHE A 71 -20.57 -30.19 -13.33
C PHE A 71 -21.77 -29.98 -14.24
N GLU A 72 -22.66 -29.07 -13.83
CA GLU A 72 -23.84 -28.71 -14.62
C GLU A 72 -23.45 -28.24 -16.02
N GLY A 73 -24.18 -28.73 -17.05
CA GLY A 73 -23.88 -28.45 -18.46
C GLY A 73 -22.68 -29.21 -19.03
N HIS A 74 -22.12 -30.18 -18.29
CA HIS A 74 -21.01 -30.99 -18.81
C HIS A 74 -21.39 -31.69 -20.14
N GLY A 75 -20.60 -31.44 -21.15
CA GLY A 75 -20.83 -31.91 -22.51
C GLY A 75 -21.62 -30.94 -23.40
N ASP A 76 -22.18 -29.87 -22.87
CA ASP A 76 -22.72 -28.79 -23.69
C ASP A 76 -21.59 -28.13 -24.48
N THR A 77 -21.86 -27.84 -25.74
CA THR A 77 -20.87 -27.22 -26.66
C THR A 77 -21.21 -25.78 -27.02
N THR A 78 -22.39 -25.30 -26.57
CA THR A 78 -22.88 -23.95 -26.84
C THR A 78 -22.61 -23.01 -25.68
N ASP A 79 -22.32 -21.76 -25.99
CA ASP A 79 -22.26 -20.69 -24.99
C ASP A 79 -23.69 -20.38 -24.49
N PRO A 80 -23.97 -20.53 -23.18
CA PRO A 80 -25.32 -20.33 -22.63
C PRO A 80 -25.74 -18.86 -22.51
N GLY A 81 -24.90 -17.92 -22.94
CA GLY A 81 -25.09 -16.49 -22.74
C GLY A 81 -24.81 -16.02 -21.31
N GLU A 82 -24.97 -14.74 -21.04
CA GLU A 82 -24.56 -14.14 -19.76
C GLU A 82 -25.30 -14.73 -18.56
N ASP A 83 -26.63 -14.79 -18.62
CA ASP A 83 -27.47 -15.33 -17.53
C ASP A 83 -27.26 -16.84 -17.34
N GLY A 84 -27.20 -17.61 -18.42
CA GLY A 84 -26.88 -19.03 -18.36
C GLY A 84 -25.49 -19.31 -17.83
N CYS A 85 -24.51 -18.43 -18.10
CA CYS A 85 -23.17 -18.50 -17.50
C CYS A 85 -23.20 -18.29 -15.98
N ARG A 86 -24.02 -17.38 -15.49
CA ARG A 86 -24.18 -17.15 -14.05
C ARG A 86 -24.80 -18.34 -13.35
N GLU A 87 -25.89 -18.88 -13.90
CA GLU A 87 -26.57 -20.07 -13.35
C GLU A 87 -25.65 -21.27 -13.35
N GLN A 88 -25.00 -21.55 -14.47
CA GLN A 88 -24.03 -22.65 -14.59
C GLN A 88 -22.87 -22.50 -13.59
N SER A 89 -22.36 -21.29 -13.41
CA SER A 89 -21.30 -21.03 -12.42
C SER A 89 -21.78 -21.24 -11.00
N ARG A 90 -23.00 -20.83 -10.70
CA ARG A 90 -23.63 -21.08 -9.39
C ARG A 90 -23.75 -22.57 -9.10
N GLY A 91 -24.26 -23.36 -10.05
CA GLY A 91 -24.35 -24.81 -9.92
C GLY A 91 -22.98 -25.46 -9.67
N TRP A 92 -21.92 -24.93 -10.27
CA TRP A 92 -20.57 -25.45 -10.04
C TRP A 92 -20.05 -25.12 -8.64
N PHE A 93 -20.32 -23.93 -8.12
CA PHE A 93 -19.99 -23.62 -6.73
C PHE A 93 -20.74 -24.57 -5.77
N GLU A 94 -22.01 -24.83 -6.00
CA GLU A 94 -22.76 -25.81 -5.20
C GLU A 94 -22.16 -27.21 -5.29
N THR A 95 -21.74 -27.65 -6.48
CA THR A 95 -21.06 -28.95 -6.67
C THR A 95 -19.75 -29.01 -5.88
N VAL A 96 -18.91 -27.95 -5.93
CA VAL A 96 -17.66 -27.91 -5.18
C VAL A 96 -17.93 -27.85 -3.68
N PHE A 97 -18.91 -27.07 -3.22
CA PHE A 97 -19.28 -26.98 -1.82
C PHE A 97 -19.87 -28.30 -1.30
N SER A 98 -20.62 -29.04 -2.11
CA SER A 98 -21.10 -30.37 -1.70
C SER A 98 -19.92 -31.32 -1.43
N VAL A 99 -18.91 -31.34 -2.30
CA VAL A 99 -17.68 -32.13 -2.07
C VAL A 99 -17.02 -31.74 -0.76
N LEU A 100 -16.92 -30.45 -0.45
CA LEU A 100 -16.32 -29.99 0.80
C LEU A 100 -17.15 -30.38 2.03
N ARG A 101 -18.47 -30.29 1.94
CA ARG A 101 -19.41 -30.66 3.03
C ARG A 101 -19.46 -32.16 3.24
N ASP A 102 -19.47 -32.91 2.15
CA ASP A 102 -19.71 -34.36 2.16
C ASP A 102 -18.40 -35.16 2.40
N THR A 103 -17.24 -34.51 2.33
CA THR A 103 -15.98 -35.12 2.71
C THR A 103 -15.90 -35.21 4.24
N ASP A 104 -15.88 -36.43 4.75
CA ASP A 104 -15.93 -36.72 6.19
C ASP A 104 -14.83 -35.99 6.97
N GLY A 105 -15.22 -35.26 7.99
CA GLY A 105 -14.34 -34.48 8.86
C GLY A 105 -13.69 -33.23 8.23
N LEU A 106 -13.82 -32.96 6.93
CA LEU A 106 -13.10 -31.86 6.29
C LEU A 106 -13.62 -30.49 6.74
N ALA A 107 -14.93 -30.29 6.78
CA ALA A 107 -15.53 -29.03 7.21
C ALA A 107 -15.19 -28.73 8.69
N GLU A 108 -15.26 -29.74 9.54
CA GLU A 108 -14.86 -29.64 10.95
C GLU A 108 -13.37 -29.31 11.09
N TYR A 109 -12.50 -30.01 10.35
CA TYR A 109 -11.06 -29.72 10.34
C TYR A 109 -10.75 -28.29 9.95
N VAL A 110 -11.36 -27.78 8.86
CA VAL A 110 -11.15 -26.40 8.41
C VAL A 110 -11.67 -25.40 9.45
N ALA A 111 -12.87 -25.61 9.99
CA ALA A 111 -13.44 -24.76 11.01
C ALA A 111 -12.58 -24.71 12.28
N ASN A 112 -12.19 -25.86 12.80
CA ASN A 112 -11.34 -25.95 13.99
C ASN A 112 -9.95 -25.35 13.77
N THR A 113 -9.37 -25.53 12.59
CA THR A 113 -8.08 -24.93 12.24
C THR A 113 -8.17 -23.40 12.19
N LEU A 114 -9.20 -22.85 11.55
CA LEU A 114 -9.42 -21.40 11.48
C LEU A 114 -9.70 -20.80 12.85
N LEU A 115 -10.53 -21.46 13.67
CA LEU A 115 -10.80 -21.03 15.04
C LEU A 115 -9.51 -21.06 15.89
N GLY A 116 -8.74 -22.15 15.83
CA GLY A 116 -7.48 -22.25 16.56
C GLY A 116 -6.45 -21.21 16.13
N LEU A 117 -6.37 -20.88 14.83
CA LEU A 117 -5.54 -19.77 14.35
C LEU A 117 -6.05 -18.43 14.85
N GLY A 118 -7.37 -18.20 14.82
CA GLY A 118 -7.99 -16.99 15.34
C GLY A 118 -7.74 -16.79 16.84
N GLU A 119 -7.88 -17.85 17.62
CA GLU A 119 -7.62 -17.83 19.07
C GLU A 119 -6.13 -17.65 19.41
N SER A 120 -5.22 -18.06 18.53
CA SER A 120 -3.77 -17.85 18.70
C SER A 120 -3.35 -16.40 18.49
N ILE A 121 -4.19 -15.59 17.81
CA ILE A 121 -3.90 -14.18 17.59
C ILE A 121 -4.32 -13.42 18.85
N PRO A 122 -3.43 -12.62 19.48
CA PRO A 122 -3.80 -11.80 20.61
C PRO A 122 -5.00 -10.91 20.26
N ALA A 123 -6.02 -10.88 21.09
CA ALA A 123 -7.20 -10.04 20.88
C ALA A 123 -6.83 -8.56 20.70
N LYS A 124 -5.70 -8.16 21.30
CA LYS A 124 -5.11 -6.84 21.14
C LYS A 124 -3.60 -6.96 21.28
N PRO A 125 -2.83 -6.76 20.19
CA PRO A 125 -1.38 -6.68 20.29
C PRO A 125 -0.98 -5.60 21.30
N GLU A 126 -0.01 -5.93 22.17
CA GLU A 126 0.48 -4.98 23.18
C GLU A 126 1.01 -3.73 22.47
N GLY A 127 0.59 -2.54 22.93
CA GLY A 127 1.02 -1.26 22.34
C GLY A 127 0.31 -0.86 21.05
N LEU A 128 -0.42 -1.75 20.38
CA LEU A 128 -1.15 -1.41 19.16
C LEU A 128 -2.61 -1.02 19.46
N ARG A 129 -2.97 0.19 19.11
CA ARG A 129 -4.33 0.69 19.20
C ARG A 129 -5.05 0.50 17.88
N LEU A 130 -5.78 -0.62 17.74
CA LEU A 130 -6.50 -0.96 16.51
C LEU A 130 -7.82 -0.20 16.35
N ASP A 131 -8.44 0.20 17.46
CA ASP A 131 -9.70 0.95 17.49
C ASP A 131 -9.49 2.22 18.31
N PRO A 132 -8.89 3.26 17.74
CA PRO A 132 -8.67 4.53 18.45
C PRO A 132 -9.99 5.25 18.68
N ALA A 133 -10.07 6.03 19.78
CA ALA A 133 -11.24 6.86 20.09
C ALA A 133 -11.53 7.89 18.98
N GLU A 134 -10.48 8.36 18.30
CA GLU A 134 -10.58 9.27 17.16
C GLU A 134 -9.96 8.60 15.91
N ASN A 135 -10.70 8.61 14.80
CA ASN A 135 -10.19 8.16 13.51
C ASN A 135 -9.84 9.35 12.62
N MET A 136 -8.59 9.79 12.68
CA MET A 136 -8.09 10.93 11.89
C MET A 136 -8.09 10.69 10.38
N HIS A 137 -8.30 9.45 9.90
CA HIS A 137 -8.43 9.18 8.48
C HIS A 137 -9.81 9.59 7.94
N GLU A 138 -10.85 9.43 8.76
CA GLU A 138 -12.23 9.74 8.40
C GLU A 138 -12.62 11.16 8.81
N ASP A 139 -12.43 11.53 10.07
CA ASP A 139 -12.59 12.92 10.49
C ASP A 139 -11.32 13.71 10.15
N ARG A 140 -11.35 14.39 9.04
CA ARG A 140 -10.25 15.22 8.51
C ARG A 140 -10.37 16.70 8.90
N SER A 141 -11.27 17.04 9.81
CA SER A 141 -11.48 18.43 10.30
C SER A 141 -10.23 19.01 10.97
N TRP A 142 -9.33 18.17 11.48
CA TRP A 142 -8.03 18.60 12.01
C TRP A 142 -7.14 19.31 10.98
N LEU A 143 -7.42 19.14 9.67
CA LEU A 143 -6.74 19.84 8.58
C LEU A 143 -7.33 21.23 8.30
N ASP A 144 -8.43 21.63 8.94
CA ASP A 144 -9.05 22.93 8.73
C ASP A 144 -8.33 24.06 9.48
N GLN A 145 -7.63 23.71 10.57
CA GLN A 145 -6.92 24.66 11.43
C GLN A 145 -5.46 24.24 11.57
N LEU A 146 -4.64 24.75 10.67
CA LEU A 146 -3.19 24.52 10.69
C LEU A 146 -2.56 25.42 11.77
N PRO A 147 -1.69 24.88 12.67
CA PRO A 147 -1.06 25.67 13.71
C PRO A 147 -0.09 26.70 13.13
N GLU A 148 0.00 27.87 13.79
CA GLU A 148 0.84 28.97 13.34
C GLU A 148 2.34 28.59 13.24
N GLU A 149 2.78 27.66 14.07
CA GLU A 149 4.16 27.18 14.12
C GLU A 149 4.60 26.47 12.81
N LEU A 150 3.67 26.07 11.99
CA LEU A 150 3.98 25.54 10.65
C LEU A 150 4.49 26.63 9.69
N PHE A 151 4.19 27.88 9.98
CA PHE A 151 4.47 28.99 9.08
C PHE A 151 5.67 29.81 9.54
N LEU A 152 6.35 30.40 8.59
CA LEU A 152 7.45 31.32 8.79
C LEU A 152 7.00 32.78 8.57
N PRO A 153 7.59 33.75 9.24
CA PRO A 153 7.25 35.14 9.03
C PRO A 153 7.68 35.62 7.63
N VAL A 154 7.00 36.65 7.15
CA VAL A 154 7.38 37.38 5.91
C VAL A 154 8.84 37.82 5.98
N GLY A 155 9.57 37.63 4.89
CA GLY A 155 11.00 37.94 4.80
C GLY A 155 11.95 36.83 5.30
N ALA A 156 11.45 35.81 6.01
CA ALA A 156 12.27 34.64 6.33
C ALA A 156 12.63 33.88 5.05
N LYS A 157 13.76 33.17 5.06
CA LYS A 157 14.24 32.37 3.94
C LYS A 157 14.35 30.92 4.33
N ALA A 158 13.63 30.02 3.65
CA ALA A 158 13.66 28.59 3.88
C ALA A 158 13.34 27.82 2.60
N ALA A 159 13.76 26.55 2.54
CA ALA A 159 13.36 25.66 1.48
C ALA A 159 11.93 25.12 1.74
N ASN A 160 11.18 24.85 0.66
CA ASN A 160 9.83 24.28 0.81
C ASN A 160 9.85 22.88 1.46
N LYS A 161 10.92 22.10 1.27
CA LYS A 161 11.10 20.81 1.95
C LYS A 161 11.08 20.93 3.49
N ASP A 162 11.54 22.05 4.05
CA ASP A 162 11.50 22.27 5.49
C ASP A 162 10.05 22.45 6.00
N GLY A 163 9.19 23.02 5.15
CA GLY A 163 7.73 23.05 5.40
C GLY A 163 7.12 21.65 5.42
N PHE A 164 7.59 20.76 4.57
CA PHE A 164 7.18 19.35 4.59
C PHE A 164 7.64 18.62 5.85
N ALA A 165 8.88 18.85 6.30
CA ALA A 165 9.37 18.30 7.57
C ALA A 165 8.51 18.74 8.75
N LYS A 166 8.19 20.04 8.85
CA LYS A 166 7.31 20.57 9.90
C LYS A 166 5.92 19.97 9.84
N PHE A 167 5.33 19.87 8.65
CA PHE A 167 4.01 19.25 8.45
C PHE A 167 4.00 17.79 8.91
N GLY A 168 4.98 16.99 8.52
CA GLY A 168 5.11 15.60 8.92
C GLY A 168 5.26 15.43 10.44
N SER A 169 6.08 16.28 11.06
CA SER A 169 6.27 16.33 12.50
C SER A 169 4.96 16.64 13.25
N TRP A 170 4.22 17.63 12.79
CA TRP A 170 2.92 17.98 13.35
C TRP A 170 1.91 16.85 13.24
N VAL A 171 1.75 16.27 12.03
CA VAL A 171 0.75 15.22 11.75
C VAL A 171 0.96 14.00 12.65
N ASN A 172 2.19 13.46 12.72
CA ASN A 172 2.44 12.27 13.53
C ASN A 172 2.46 12.57 15.04
N SER A 173 2.86 13.76 15.46
CA SER A 173 2.76 14.17 16.87
C SER A 173 1.30 14.34 17.32
N LEU A 174 0.45 14.90 16.43
CA LEU A 174 -0.99 14.97 16.68
C LEU A 174 -1.64 13.58 16.69
N ALA A 175 -1.23 12.70 15.77
CA ALA A 175 -1.73 11.33 15.73
C ALA A 175 -1.33 10.52 16.97
N LYS A 176 -0.13 10.73 17.50
CA LYS A 176 0.28 10.13 18.78
C LYS A 176 -0.62 10.54 19.93
N GLU A 177 -0.96 11.83 19.99
CA GLU A 177 -1.86 12.37 21.02
C GLU A 177 -3.28 11.82 20.90
N ARG A 178 -3.85 11.81 19.69
CA ARG A 178 -5.25 11.46 19.44
C ARG A 178 -5.49 9.96 19.25
N MET A 179 -4.63 9.31 18.49
CA MET A 179 -4.80 7.92 18.07
C MET A 179 -3.92 6.96 18.85
N GLY A 180 -2.83 7.42 19.49
CA GLY A 180 -1.83 6.56 20.12
C GLY A 180 -1.00 5.73 19.13
N ARG A 181 -1.10 6.03 17.82
CA ARG A 181 -0.33 5.38 16.74
C ARG A 181 -0.03 6.36 15.61
N PRO A 182 0.98 6.12 14.76
CA PRO A 182 1.24 7.01 13.63
C PRO A 182 0.06 7.07 12.66
N LEU A 183 -0.21 8.24 12.10
CA LEU A 183 -1.07 8.38 10.94
C LEU A 183 -0.31 7.99 9.68
N VAL A 184 0.96 8.41 9.57
CA VAL A 184 1.80 8.23 8.39
C VAL A 184 3.03 7.40 8.75
N LEU A 185 3.24 6.30 8.03
CA LEU A 185 4.51 5.59 7.99
C LEU A 185 5.34 6.13 6.83
N ALA A 186 6.58 6.47 7.11
CA ALA A 186 7.47 7.10 6.15
C ALA A 186 8.72 6.27 5.88
N CYS A 187 9.27 6.34 4.67
CA CYS A 187 10.56 5.77 4.32
C CYS A 187 11.24 6.55 3.20
N SER A 188 12.52 6.34 3.04
CA SER A 188 13.35 7.01 2.04
C SER A 188 14.42 6.08 1.49
N ALA A 189 14.91 6.39 0.30
CA ALA A 189 16.05 5.73 -0.31
C ALA A 189 17.39 6.30 0.22
N ASP A 190 17.63 6.19 1.52
CA ASP A 190 18.79 6.74 2.24
C ASP A 190 18.91 8.27 2.18
N LEU A 191 17.78 8.96 2.01
CA LEU A 191 17.72 10.41 1.79
C LEU A 191 16.72 11.10 2.74
N ALA A 192 16.45 10.52 3.92
CA ALA A 192 15.36 11.00 4.77
C ALA A 192 15.54 12.45 5.22
N ASP A 193 16.74 12.84 5.62
CA ASP A 193 17.01 14.23 6.05
C ASP A 193 17.13 15.17 4.85
N SER A 194 17.75 14.74 3.75
CA SER A 194 17.91 15.61 2.58
C SER A 194 16.60 15.90 1.86
N THR A 195 15.65 14.97 1.89
CA THR A 195 14.28 15.16 1.37
C THR A 195 13.30 15.64 2.43
N ALA A 196 13.78 15.81 3.68
CA ALA A 196 13.01 16.28 4.83
C ALA A 196 11.84 15.37 5.28
N ILE A 197 11.74 14.14 4.77
CA ILE A 197 10.73 13.16 5.20
C ILE A 197 10.97 12.67 6.63
N SER A 198 12.19 12.83 7.16
CA SER A 198 12.52 12.57 8.57
C SER A 198 11.67 13.40 9.55
N GLY A 199 11.00 14.44 9.08
CA GLY A 199 10.02 15.19 9.87
C GLY A 199 8.93 14.29 10.48
N PHE A 200 8.47 13.25 9.79
CA PHE A 200 7.47 12.32 10.33
C PHE A 200 7.90 11.56 11.60
N ALA A 201 9.19 11.53 11.89
CA ALA A 201 9.77 10.92 13.09
C ALA A 201 10.17 11.93 14.17
N LYS A 202 9.97 13.23 13.95
CA LYS A 202 10.41 14.29 14.86
C LYS A 202 9.25 14.85 15.69
N ASP A 203 9.56 15.26 16.92
CA ASP A 203 8.61 15.95 17.78
C ASP A 203 8.20 17.29 17.17
N PHE A 204 6.96 17.69 17.38
CA PHE A 204 6.43 19.00 16.99
C PHE A 204 6.08 19.84 18.23
N GLY A 205 6.85 20.89 18.46
CA GLY A 205 6.73 21.69 19.69
C GLY A 205 6.89 20.80 20.92
N ASP A 206 5.92 20.87 21.84
CA ASP A 206 5.91 20.04 23.05
C ASP A 206 5.29 18.65 22.84
N LYS A 207 4.71 18.40 21.67
CA LYS A 207 4.08 17.12 21.32
C LYS A 207 5.13 16.13 20.83
N LYS A 208 5.04 14.90 21.35
CA LYS A 208 5.98 13.82 21.03
C LYS A 208 5.55 13.04 19.79
N SER A 209 6.50 12.73 18.91
CA SER A 209 6.33 11.82 17.80
C SER A 209 6.80 10.40 18.15
N PHE A 210 6.80 9.49 17.18
CA PHE A 210 7.17 8.07 17.35
C PHE A 210 8.67 7.83 17.12
N GLY A 211 9.39 8.75 16.51
CA GLY A 211 10.80 8.59 16.20
C GLY A 211 11.07 7.66 15.00
N TRP A 212 12.34 7.31 14.86
CA TRP A 212 12.80 6.36 13.86
C TRP A 212 12.55 4.93 14.33
N TYR A 213 12.18 4.07 13.41
CA TYR A 213 12.06 2.65 13.69
C TYR A 213 13.44 2.02 13.91
N GLU A 214 13.57 1.32 15.00
CA GLU A 214 14.77 0.55 15.35
C GLU A 214 14.35 -0.79 15.94
N ARG A 215 14.72 -1.87 15.28
CA ARG A 215 14.29 -3.24 15.63
C ARG A 215 14.50 -3.60 17.12
N ASN A 216 15.61 -3.13 17.68
CA ASN A 216 16.03 -3.54 19.04
C ASN A 216 15.69 -2.48 20.11
N SER A 217 15.29 -1.28 19.73
CA SER A 217 15.12 -0.18 20.69
C SER A 217 13.85 0.67 20.49
N ASN A 218 13.30 0.74 19.25
CA ASN A 218 12.11 1.51 18.96
C ASN A 218 11.28 0.90 17.82
N THR A 219 10.50 -0.13 18.13
CA THR A 219 9.63 -0.81 17.15
C THR A 219 8.36 -0.02 16.79
N GLU A 220 8.06 1.06 17.53
CA GLU A 220 6.93 1.94 17.27
C GLU A 220 7.27 3.09 16.30
N GLY A 221 8.53 3.20 15.89
CA GLY A 221 9.01 4.27 15.04
C GLY A 221 8.24 4.42 13.74
N SER A 222 7.90 5.66 13.39
CA SER A 222 7.12 6.00 12.17
C SER A 222 7.98 6.18 10.92
N LEU A 223 9.28 6.38 11.06
CA LEU A 223 10.21 6.39 9.94
C LEU A 223 10.92 5.05 9.85
N LEU A 224 10.58 4.30 8.80
CA LEU A 224 11.10 2.95 8.58
C LEU A 224 12.59 2.98 8.17
N PRO A 225 13.30 1.85 8.29
CA PRO A 225 14.70 1.76 7.91
C PRO A 225 14.93 2.24 6.47
N GLN A 226 15.95 3.04 6.27
CA GLN A 226 16.30 3.57 4.96
C GLN A 226 17.07 2.53 4.14
N GLN A 227 16.62 2.33 2.91
CA GLN A 227 17.26 1.44 1.94
C GLN A 227 17.33 2.13 0.58
N ILE A 228 18.42 1.96 -0.15
CA ILE A 228 18.59 2.48 -1.51
C ILE A 228 17.81 1.59 -2.48
N THR A 229 16.49 1.61 -2.36
CA THR A 229 15.56 0.87 -3.21
C THR A 229 14.20 1.58 -3.24
N GLU A 230 14.01 2.45 -4.21
CA GLU A 230 12.80 3.26 -4.37
C GLU A 230 11.56 2.41 -4.57
N PHE A 231 11.70 1.34 -5.35
CA PHE A 231 10.59 0.42 -5.64
C PHE A 231 10.11 -0.29 -4.37
N THR A 232 11.01 -0.84 -3.57
CA THR A 232 10.66 -1.52 -2.31
C THR A 232 10.10 -0.54 -1.28
N ASN A 233 10.70 0.64 -1.16
CA ASN A 233 10.21 1.69 -0.27
C ASN A 233 8.79 2.12 -0.64
N ALA A 234 8.49 2.27 -1.93
CA ALA A 234 7.14 2.52 -2.40
C ALA A 234 6.20 1.35 -2.09
N GLY A 235 6.68 0.11 -2.26
CA GLY A 235 5.92 -1.09 -1.92
C GLY A 235 5.56 -1.19 -0.44
N LEU A 236 6.47 -0.83 0.46
CA LEU A 236 6.22 -0.81 1.91
C LEU A 236 5.09 0.18 2.28
N VAL A 237 5.17 1.42 1.79
CA VAL A 237 4.17 2.44 2.14
C VAL A 237 2.83 2.21 1.44
N VAL A 238 2.84 1.70 0.23
CA VAL A 238 1.64 1.25 -0.48
C VAL A 238 0.98 0.09 0.27
N GLY A 239 1.77 -0.92 0.67
CA GLY A 239 1.28 -2.03 1.48
C GLY A 239 0.63 -1.55 2.78
N ALA A 240 1.27 -0.63 3.51
CA ALA A 240 0.70 -0.03 4.72
C ALA A 240 -0.63 0.71 4.45
N ALA A 241 -0.73 1.40 3.31
CA ALA A 241 -1.93 2.13 2.92
C ALA A 241 -3.06 1.23 2.35
N THR A 242 -2.80 -0.05 2.11
CA THR A 242 -3.83 -1.02 1.68
C THR A 242 -4.39 -1.85 2.83
N VAL A 243 -3.68 -1.92 3.96
CA VAL A 243 -4.16 -2.66 5.13
C VAL A 243 -5.20 -1.84 5.86
N ASN A 244 -6.45 -2.30 5.80
CA ASN A 244 -7.57 -1.68 6.50
C ASN A 244 -7.98 -2.53 7.71
N MET A 245 -7.86 -1.94 8.89
CA MET A 245 -8.18 -2.58 10.17
C MET A 245 -9.53 -2.13 10.74
N SER A 246 -10.36 -1.47 9.93
CA SER A 246 -11.71 -1.06 10.32
C SER A 246 -12.62 -2.28 10.50
N ALA A 247 -13.56 -2.19 11.42
CA ALA A 247 -14.65 -3.17 11.56
C ALA A 247 -15.63 -3.09 10.37
N THR A 248 -15.66 -1.98 9.64
CA THR A 248 -16.48 -1.73 8.44
C THR A 248 -15.57 -1.24 7.31
N PRO A 249 -14.73 -2.11 6.72
CA PRO A 249 -13.69 -1.67 5.78
C PRO A 249 -14.22 -1.14 4.45
N GLU A 250 -15.49 -1.38 4.11
CA GLU A 250 -16.17 -0.79 2.96
C GLU A 250 -16.52 0.69 3.21
N ASP A 251 -16.83 1.06 4.45
CA ASP A 251 -17.33 2.39 4.82
C ASP A 251 -16.23 3.30 5.34
N ALA A 252 -15.28 2.75 6.10
CA ALA A 252 -14.24 3.52 6.79
C ALA A 252 -12.84 2.90 6.62
N PHE A 253 -11.83 3.75 6.63
CA PHE A 253 -10.44 3.32 6.64
C PHE A 253 -9.82 3.47 8.02
N MET A 254 -9.18 2.43 8.51
CA MET A 254 -8.40 2.41 9.74
C MET A 254 -7.10 1.64 9.52
N GLY A 255 -6.11 2.30 8.95
CA GLY A 255 -4.80 1.74 8.66
C GLY A 255 -3.73 2.80 8.84
N TYR A 256 -2.80 2.85 7.93
CA TYR A 256 -1.76 3.88 7.86
C TYR A 256 -1.83 4.61 6.54
N TRP A 257 -1.53 5.89 6.53
CA TRP A 257 -1.10 6.55 5.32
C TRP A 257 0.38 6.30 5.11
N GLY A 258 0.84 6.41 3.88
CA GLY A 258 2.24 6.20 3.54
C GLY A 258 2.91 7.45 3.00
N ALA A 259 4.21 7.60 3.25
CA ALA A 259 5.03 8.59 2.56
C ALA A 259 6.37 7.97 2.15
N CYS A 260 6.79 8.15 0.91
CA CYS A 260 8.10 7.70 0.47
C CYS A 260 8.81 8.76 -0.36
N SER A 261 10.11 8.96 -0.09
CA SER A 261 10.90 9.99 -0.74
C SER A 261 12.14 9.45 -1.43
N THR A 262 12.53 10.14 -2.48
CA THR A 262 13.83 10.10 -3.13
C THR A 262 14.02 11.39 -3.92
N TYR A 263 15.15 11.57 -4.58
CA TYR A 263 15.33 12.71 -5.49
C TYR A 263 14.48 12.57 -6.76
N GLY A 264 14.20 13.68 -7.40
CA GLY A 264 13.36 13.76 -8.60
C GLY A 264 13.79 12.78 -9.68
N SER A 265 15.10 12.66 -9.95
CA SER A 265 15.67 11.75 -10.95
C SER A 265 15.37 10.27 -10.71
N PHE A 266 15.16 9.85 -9.46
CA PHE A 266 14.88 8.45 -9.10
C PHE A 266 13.39 8.21 -8.77
N SER A 267 12.58 9.25 -8.71
CA SER A 267 11.15 9.11 -8.37
C SER A 267 10.39 8.23 -9.33
N TYR A 268 10.85 8.11 -10.58
CA TYR A 268 10.28 7.19 -11.58
C TYR A 268 10.32 5.71 -11.15
N LEU A 269 11.32 5.32 -10.37
CA LEU A 269 11.48 3.95 -9.89
C LEU A 269 10.35 3.52 -8.93
N LYS A 270 9.58 4.45 -8.40
CA LYS A 270 8.42 4.19 -7.55
C LYS A 270 7.12 3.97 -8.35
N TYR A 271 7.12 4.30 -9.65
CA TYR A 271 5.92 4.31 -10.49
C TYR A 271 5.14 3.00 -10.44
N GLY A 272 5.82 1.85 -10.56
CA GLY A 272 5.16 0.56 -10.60
C GLY A 272 4.27 0.28 -9.38
N MET A 273 4.77 0.55 -8.18
CA MET A 273 4.00 0.37 -6.93
C MET A 273 2.86 1.38 -6.82
N MET A 274 3.09 2.64 -7.19
CA MET A 274 2.03 3.66 -7.21
C MET A 274 0.93 3.29 -8.21
N ARG A 275 1.29 2.72 -9.37
CA ARG A 275 0.31 2.28 -10.36
C ARG A 275 -0.53 1.10 -9.88
N LEU A 276 0.07 0.14 -9.17
CA LEU A 276 -0.66 -0.97 -8.54
C LEU A 276 -1.62 -0.46 -7.45
N PHE A 277 -1.18 0.50 -6.63
CA PHE A 277 -2.03 1.11 -5.62
C PHE A 277 -3.22 1.85 -6.23
N SER A 278 -2.99 2.58 -7.33
CA SER A 278 -4.05 3.24 -8.09
C SER A 278 -5.07 2.23 -8.64
N GLN A 279 -4.62 1.08 -9.16
CA GLN A 279 -5.53 0.03 -9.62
C GLN A 279 -6.36 -0.55 -8.48
N LEU A 280 -5.73 -0.84 -7.35
CA LEU A 280 -6.45 -1.33 -6.17
C LEU A 280 -7.52 -0.33 -5.72
N ALA A 281 -7.16 0.96 -5.63
CA ALA A 281 -8.10 2.01 -5.23
C ALA A 281 -9.27 2.21 -6.22
N GLN A 282 -9.09 1.80 -7.49
CA GLN A 282 -10.13 1.85 -8.52
C GLN A 282 -11.11 0.68 -8.44
N ASP A 283 -10.58 -0.52 -8.24
CA ASP A 283 -11.32 -1.77 -8.47
C ASP A 283 -11.73 -2.47 -7.15
N CYS A 284 -11.26 -1.97 -6.01
CA CYS A 284 -11.58 -2.55 -4.70
C CYS A 284 -12.70 -1.77 -4.01
N GLU A 285 -13.72 -2.48 -3.54
CA GLU A 285 -14.80 -1.88 -2.76
C GLU A 285 -14.35 -1.44 -1.37
N LEU A 286 -13.24 -2.01 -0.86
CA LEU A 286 -12.69 -1.64 0.44
C LEU A 286 -11.99 -0.28 0.39
N LYS A 287 -12.19 0.51 1.45
CA LYS A 287 -11.49 1.79 1.60
C LYS A 287 -9.99 1.57 1.74
N VAL A 288 -9.20 2.39 1.07
CA VAL A 288 -7.74 2.42 1.16
C VAL A 288 -7.27 3.74 1.76
N GLY A 289 -6.05 3.73 2.28
CA GLY A 289 -5.40 4.93 2.79
C GLY A 289 -4.87 5.84 1.67
N LYS A 290 -3.92 6.70 2.02
CA LYS A 290 -3.28 7.64 1.11
C LYS A 290 -1.77 7.46 1.08
N VAL A 291 -1.15 7.80 -0.05
CA VAL A 291 0.30 7.78 -0.20
C VAL A 291 0.81 9.14 -0.70
N ILE A 292 1.77 9.70 0.01
CA ILE A 292 2.51 10.89 -0.41
C ILE A 292 3.78 10.43 -1.15
N TRP A 293 3.76 10.62 -2.45
CA TRP A 293 4.88 10.32 -3.34
C TRP A 293 5.78 11.54 -3.46
N VAL A 294 6.84 11.57 -2.67
CA VAL A 294 7.73 12.73 -2.58
C VAL A 294 8.87 12.62 -3.60
N ALA A 295 8.98 13.64 -4.45
CA ALA A 295 10.12 13.88 -5.32
C ALA A 295 10.91 15.08 -4.75
N GLY A 296 11.91 14.81 -3.95
CA GLY A 296 12.81 15.81 -3.42
C GLY A 296 13.79 16.29 -4.50
N HIS A 297 14.32 17.50 -4.35
CA HIS A 297 15.25 18.09 -5.32
C HIS A 297 14.72 18.00 -6.77
N SER A 298 13.45 18.34 -6.96
CA SER A 298 12.72 18.19 -8.22
C SER A 298 12.69 19.49 -9.05
N GLY A 299 13.71 20.29 -8.94
CA GLY A 299 13.83 21.58 -9.61
C GLY A 299 15.13 21.75 -10.39
N PRO A 300 15.35 22.92 -10.99
CA PRO A 300 16.55 23.25 -11.75
C PRO A 300 17.84 23.16 -10.93
N GLU A 301 17.75 23.32 -9.64
CA GLU A 301 18.88 23.25 -8.69
C GLU A 301 19.55 21.87 -8.62
N THR A 302 18.92 20.85 -9.18
CA THR A 302 19.55 19.52 -9.29
C THR A 302 20.80 19.53 -10.14
N ALA A 303 21.02 20.55 -10.96
CA ALA A 303 22.24 20.74 -11.73
C ALA A 303 23.49 20.95 -10.85
N GLU A 304 23.32 21.37 -9.59
CA GLU A 304 24.39 21.52 -8.60
C GLU A 304 24.76 20.19 -7.91
N ASP A 305 23.93 19.18 -8.05
CA ASP A 305 24.20 17.84 -7.53
C ASP A 305 25.14 17.06 -8.46
N SER A 306 25.48 15.83 -8.10
CA SER A 306 26.27 14.96 -8.96
C SER A 306 25.52 14.60 -10.25
N ARG A 307 26.25 14.19 -11.28
CA ARG A 307 25.65 13.74 -12.55
C ARG A 307 24.65 12.59 -12.38
N THR A 308 24.81 11.79 -11.33
CA THR A 308 23.91 10.66 -11.02
C THR A 308 22.58 11.11 -10.42
N HIS A 309 22.50 12.34 -9.91
CA HIS A 309 21.31 12.91 -9.27
C HIS A 309 20.55 13.89 -10.17
N PHE A 310 21.15 14.23 -11.32
CA PHE A 310 20.54 15.15 -12.26
C PHE A 310 19.29 14.55 -12.91
N GLY A 311 18.17 15.24 -12.77
CA GLY A 311 16.91 14.86 -13.40
C GLY A 311 15.69 15.50 -12.73
N ILE A 312 14.70 15.79 -13.53
CA ILE A 312 13.44 16.39 -13.09
C ILE A 312 12.37 15.31 -13.10
N PHE A 313 11.65 15.15 -11.99
CA PHE A 313 10.44 14.34 -11.96
C PHE A 313 9.33 15.08 -12.71
N SER A 314 9.01 14.61 -13.89
CA SER A 314 7.97 15.22 -14.72
C SER A 314 6.57 14.80 -14.25
N PRO A 315 5.61 15.74 -14.16
CA PRO A 315 4.21 15.41 -13.89
C PRO A 315 3.56 14.57 -15.01
N VAL A 316 4.20 14.47 -16.17
CA VAL A 316 3.72 13.59 -17.26
C VAL A 316 3.59 12.14 -16.78
N VAL A 317 4.46 11.69 -15.88
CA VAL A 317 4.37 10.34 -15.30
C VAL A 317 3.02 10.11 -14.58
N THR A 318 2.52 11.12 -13.91
CA THR A 318 1.25 11.02 -13.17
C THR A 318 0.02 11.13 -14.09
N GLN A 319 0.18 11.64 -15.31
CA GLN A 319 -0.88 11.65 -16.33
C GLN A 319 -1.20 10.24 -16.88
N LEU A 320 -0.36 9.25 -16.60
CA LEU A 320 -0.61 7.85 -16.96
C LEU A 320 -1.51 7.11 -15.94
N PHE A 321 -1.95 7.81 -14.90
CA PHE A 321 -2.92 7.31 -13.93
C PHE A 321 -4.35 7.66 -14.35
N PRO A 322 -5.36 6.91 -13.90
CA PRO A 322 -6.75 7.30 -14.09
C PRO A 322 -7.03 8.69 -13.50
N GLU A 323 -7.98 9.39 -14.09
CA GLU A 323 -8.43 10.68 -13.58
C GLU A 323 -8.92 10.54 -12.13
N GLY A 324 -8.59 11.51 -11.28
CA GLY A 324 -8.96 11.50 -9.87
C GLY A 324 -8.08 10.65 -8.96
N HIS A 325 -7.05 9.97 -9.48
CA HIS A 325 -6.19 9.10 -8.67
C HIS A 325 -4.90 9.74 -8.18
N VAL A 326 -4.47 10.84 -8.78
CA VAL A 326 -3.23 11.53 -8.39
C VAL A 326 -3.44 13.04 -8.36
N ILE A 327 -3.02 13.68 -7.27
CA ILE A 327 -2.86 15.13 -7.18
C ILE A 327 -1.39 15.48 -7.25
N ASN A 328 -1.01 16.40 -8.15
CA ASN A 328 0.34 16.95 -8.21
C ASN A 328 0.42 18.26 -7.44
N LEU A 329 1.28 18.33 -6.44
CA LEU A 329 1.56 19.53 -5.65
C LEU A 329 2.97 20.03 -5.95
N ARG A 330 3.10 21.33 -6.21
CA ARG A 330 4.37 22.02 -6.48
C ARG A 330 4.42 23.33 -5.71
N PRO A 331 4.51 23.27 -4.39
CA PRO A 331 4.60 24.48 -3.59
C PRO A 331 5.86 25.26 -3.95
N TRP A 332 5.71 26.56 -4.12
CA TRP A 332 6.84 27.43 -4.45
C TRP A 332 7.75 27.67 -3.26
N GLU A 333 7.16 27.88 -2.08
CA GLU A 333 7.90 28.23 -0.88
C GLU A 333 7.35 27.48 0.36
N HIS A 334 8.01 27.65 1.50
CA HIS A 334 7.75 26.92 2.74
C HIS A 334 6.28 26.99 3.20
N ASN A 335 5.69 28.19 3.21
CA ASN A 335 4.34 28.38 3.77
C ASN A 335 3.22 27.86 2.86
N GLU A 336 3.52 27.47 1.63
CA GLU A 336 2.55 26.83 0.74
C GLU A 336 2.39 25.33 1.00
N VAL A 337 3.39 24.69 1.62
CA VAL A 337 3.43 23.22 1.71
C VAL A 337 2.30 22.69 2.59
N ALA A 338 2.15 23.22 3.79
CA ALA A 338 1.14 22.74 4.73
C ALA A 338 -0.29 22.95 4.22
N PRO A 339 -0.70 24.12 3.71
CA PRO A 339 -2.03 24.31 3.14
C PRO A 339 -2.30 23.43 1.91
N ALA A 340 -1.31 23.28 1.02
CA ALA A 340 -1.47 22.43 -0.17
C ALA A 340 -1.66 20.95 0.20
N LEU A 341 -0.87 20.43 1.15
CA LEU A 341 -1.03 19.08 1.65
C LEU A 341 -2.36 18.90 2.39
N ALA A 342 -2.76 19.85 3.23
CA ALA A 342 -4.03 19.79 3.93
C ALA A 342 -5.20 19.72 2.95
N ALA A 343 -5.20 20.58 1.92
CA ALA A 343 -6.24 20.57 0.89
C ALA A 343 -6.27 19.21 0.13
N ALA A 344 -5.12 18.66 -0.27
CA ALA A 344 -5.05 17.40 -0.97
C ALA A 344 -5.46 16.20 -0.08
N LEU A 345 -5.05 16.18 1.18
CA LEU A 345 -5.37 15.10 2.14
C LEU A 345 -6.85 15.06 2.50
N LYS A 346 -7.57 16.18 2.36
CA LYS A 346 -9.03 16.26 2.57
C LYS A 346 -9.84 15.65 1.42
N THR A 347 -9.27 15.52 0.23
CA THR A 347 -9.91 14.84 -0.91
C THR A 347 -9.89 13.32 -0.74
N ASP A 348 -10.61 12.58 -1.58
CA ASP A 348 -10.55 11.12 -1.61
C ASP A 348 -9.49 10.57 -2.58
N VAL A 349 -8.68 11.44 -3.18
CA VAL A 349 -7.60 11.03 -4.06
C VAL A 349 -6.52 10.25 -3.29
N PRO A 350 -6.16 9.04 -3.74
CA PRO A 350 -5.30 8.14 -2.98
C PRO A 350 -3.81 8.50 -3.05
N ILE A 351 -3.36 9.18 -4.10
CA ILE A 351 -1.94 9.47 -4.32
C ILE A 351 -1.71 10.97 -4.41
N ILE A 352 -0.78 11.48 -3.60
CA ILE A 352 -0.34 12.87 -3.62
C ILE A 352 1.11 12.92 -4.07
N ALA A 353 1.37 13.35 -5.30
CA ALA A 353 2.71 13.56 -5.82
C ALA A 353 3.20 14.95 -5.42
N LEU A 354 4.12 14.98 -4.47
CA LEU A 354 4.67 16.22 -3.91
C LEU A 354 6.08 16.50 -4.45
N HIS A 355 6.22 17.60 -5.15
CA HIS A 355 7.50 18.06 -5.71
C HIS A 355 8.12 19.10 -4.78
N LEU A 356 9.31 18.80 -4.25
CA LEU A 356 10.03 19.66 -3.34
C LEU A 356 11.33 20.13 -3.96
N THR A 357 11.73 21.33 -3.62
CA THR A 357 12.95 21.98 -4.09
C THR A 357 13.95 22.16 -2.96
N ARG A 358 15.22 22.38 -3.31
CA ARG A 358 16.32 22.51 -2.36
C ARG A 358 16.59 23.94 -1.92
N PRO A 359 16.54 24.96 -2.83
CA PRO A 359 16.89 26.32 -2.47
C PRO A 359 15.93 26.94 -1.45
N GLY A 360 16.48 27.73 -0.54
CA GLY A 360 15.68 28.60 0.29
C GLY A 360 15.08 29.74 -0.51
N VAL A 361 13.77 29.92 -0.41
CA VAL A 361 12.99 31.00 -1.00
C VAL A 361 12.57 31.95 0.11
N VAL A 362 12.58 33.26 -0.19
CA VAL A 362 12.08 34.28 0.76
C VAL A 362 10.57 34.21 0.81
N ILE A 363 10.00 34.14 2.03
CA ILE A 363 8.56 34.15 2.24
C ILE A 363 7.98 35.51 1.81
N PRO A 364 7.11 35.56 0.81
CA PRO A 364 6.57 36.81 0.30
C PRO A 364 5.48 37.39 1.22
N ASP A 365 5.31 38.71 1.16
CA ASP A 365 4.12 39.33 1.75
C ASP A 365 2.92 39.17 0.80
N ARG A 366 2.16 38.11 1.03
CA ARG A 366 0.97 37.78 0.20
C ARG A 366 -0.14 38.81 0.32
N LYS A 367 -0.21 39.53 1.44
CA LYS A 367 -1.21 40.59 1.59
C LYS A 367 -0.89 41.80 0.73
N ALA A 368 0.42 42.06 0.52
CA ALA A 368 0.87 43.12 -0.37
C ALA A 368 0.77 42.75 -1.86
N LEU A 369 0.65 41.47 -2.19
CA LEU A 369 0.52 40.99 -3.57
C LEU A 369 -0.93 40.94 -4.09
N GLY A 370 -1.93 41.08 -3.22
CA GLY A 370 -3.37 41.08 -3.53
C GLY A 370 -4.02 39.76 -3.19
#